data_5c1905603dd781196cd2980be7faf6b9
#
_entry.id   5c1905603dd781196cd2980be7faf6b9
#
_cell.length_a   1.000
_cell.length_b   1.000
_cell.length_c   1.000
_cell.angle_alpha   90.00
_cell.angle_beta   90.00
_cell.angle_gamma   90.00
#
_symmetry.space_group_name_H-M   'P 1'
#
loop_
_entity.id
_entity.type
_entity.pdbx_description
1 polymer ?
#
loop_
_entity_poly.entity_id
_entity_poly.type
_entity_poly.pdbx_seq_one_letter_code
_entity_poly.pdbx_strand_id
1 'polypeptide(L)'
;TTLFRSDLALQNIADYPVVLTCLADDKAALSVYEQIEPFLTAKQVIIDFSSLSVEQTLSLAARAEQKQVQWIDSPVSGGTVGAEQGTLVIFAGGDAQTIQDLSLIYNILSQRVTCMGNTGTGQATKICNQLIVAANSTLIAEAVALAAKAGVDTRLLAPALAGGFADSKPFQILSPRMATHLFEPVQWKVQTLSKDLNNALQLAAQHQLDIPVAARALQQLQAHQQQGYAEADLASVILQVEQQAK
;
A
#
# COMPACT_ATOMS: atom_id res chain seq x y z
N THR A 1 -11.60 11.47 14.43
CA THR A 1 -11.76 10.01 14.26
C THR A 1 -12.31 9.46 15.56
N THR A 2 -13.57 9.05 15.57
CA THR A 2 -14.18 8.40 16.76
C THR A 2 -13.65 6.97 16.76
N LEU A 3 -12.66 6.68 17.62
CA LEU A 3 -12.18 5.32 17.85
C LEU A 3 -13.24 4.60 18.68
N PHE A 4 -14.01 3.73 18.06
CA PHE A 4 -14.82 2.75 18.79
C PHE A 4 -13.88 1.67 19.32
N ARG A 5 -13.66 1.65 20.62
CA ARG A 5 -13.06 0.49 21.28
C ARG A 5 -14.19 -0.33 21.87
N SER A 6 -14.29 -1.59 21.50
CA SER A 6 -15.11 -2.55 22.22
C SER A 6 -14.20 -3.40 23.09
N ASP A 7 -14.56 -3.55 24.36
CA ASP A 7 -13.83 -4.44 25.30
C ASP A 7 -14.30 -5.90 25.17
N LEU A 8 -14.66 -6.32 23.95
CA LEU A 8 -15.00 -7.72 23.67
C LEU A 8 -13.75 -8.57 23.86
N ALA A 9 -13.88 -9.59 24.71
CA ALA A 9 -12.81 -10.57 24.88
C ALA A 9 -12.55 -11.30 23.55
N LEU A 10 -11.28 -11.60 23.24
CA LEU A 10 -10.90 -12.28 21.99
C LEU A 10 -11.64 -13.61 21.77
N GLN A 11 -12.02 -14.30 22.85
CA GLN A 11 -12.83 -15.52 22.78
C GLN A 11 -14.19 -15.35 22.08
N ASN A 12 -14.73 -14.12 22.07
CA ASN A 12 -16.02 -13.84 21.41
C ASN A 12 -15.88 -13.84 19.86
N ILE A 13 -14.66 -13.91 19.31
CA ILE A 13 -14.43 -14.08 17.87
C ILE A 13 -15.15 -15.33 17.34
N ALA A 14 -15.29 -16.38 18.17
CA ALA A 14 -16.00 -17.60 17.81
C ALA A 14 -17.46 -17.37 17.40
N ASP A 15 -18.07 -16.29 17.86
CA ASP A 15 -19.51 -15.96 17.62
C ASP A 15 -19.71 -15.21 16.28
N TYR A 16 -18.65 -14.80 15.61
CA TYR A 16 -18.74 -13.99 14.39
C TYR A 16 -18.32 -14.78 13.16
N PRO A 17 -19.14 -14.80 12.09
CA PRO A 17 -18.81 -15.51 10.87
C PRO A 17 -17.67 -14.88 10.07
N VAL A 18 -17.42 -13.59 10.25
CA VAL A 18 -16.40 -12.83 9.54
C VAL A 18 -15.54 -12.02 10.52
N VAL A 19 -14.24 -12.13 10.37
CA VAL A 19 -13.22 -11.37 11.11
C VAL A 19 -12.51 -10.44 10.15
N LEU A 20 -12.44 -9.15 10.49
CA LEU A 20 -11.75 -8.14 9.70
C LEU A 20 -10.43 -7.76 10.38
N THR A 21 -9.35 -7.77 9.65
CA THR A 21 -8.03 -7.31 10.12
C THR A 21 -7.51 -6.16 9.25
N CYS A 22 -6.83 -5.19 9.87
CA CYS A 22 -6.14 -4.10 9.20
C CYS A 22 -4.97 -3.66 10.07
N LEU A 23 -3.81 -4.23 9.82
CA LEU A 23 -2.65 -4.20 10.70
C LEU A 23 -1.45 -3.54 9.99
N ALA A 24 -0.47 -3.09 10.76
CA ALA A 24 0.60 -2.24 10.27
C ALA A 24 1.62 -2.98 9.39
N ASP A 25 1.92 -4.24 9.71
CA ASP A 25 2.97 -5.03 9.08
C ASP A 25 2.81 -6.54 9.36
N ASP A 26 3.69 -7.35 8.77
CA ASP A 26 3.73 -8.81 8.91
C ASP A 26 3.84 -9.26 10.38
N LYS A 27 4.63 -8.56 11.18
CA LYS A 27 4.83 -8.89 12.60
C LYS A 27 3.56 -8.66 13.40
N ALA A 28 2.87 -7.55 13.16
CA ALA A 28 1.60 -7.24 13.81
C ALA A 28 0.53 -8.26 13.39
N ALA A 29 0.49 -8.63 12.10
CA ALA A 29 -0.45 -9.61 11.59
C ALA A 29 -0.24 -10.99 12.21
N LEU A 30 1.00 -11.46 12.29
CA LEU A 30 1.34 -12.72 12.96
C LEU A 30 0.94 -12.69 14.44
N SER A 31 1.31 -11.64 15.16
CA SER A 31 1.02 -11.51 16.59
C SER A 31 -0.47 -11.50 16.89
N VAL A 32 -1.28 -10.80 16.08
CA VAL A 32 -2.74 -10.79 16.25
C VAL A 32 -3.32 -12.14 15.88
N TYR A 33 -2.86 -12.76 14.78
CA TYR A 33 -3.31 -14.09 14.39
C TYR A 33 -3.08 -15.13 15.48
N GLU A 34 -1.89 -15.17 16.08
CA GLU A 34 -1.57 -16.08 17.19
C GLU A 34 -2.49 -15.92 18.41
N GLN A 35 -2.94 -14.69 18.67
CA GLN A 35 -3.86 -14.42 19.76
C GLN A 35 -5.30 -14.88 19.45
N ILE A 36 -5.76 -14.76 18.20
CA ILE A 36 -7.12 -15.12 17.81
C ILE A 36 -7.25 -16.58 17.39
N GLU A 37 -6.18 -17.22 16.91
CA GLU A 37 -6.17 -18.58 16.38
C GLU A 37 -6.82 -19.63 17.32
N PRO A 38 -6.62 -19.62 18.65
CA PRO A 38 -7.25 -20.57 19.56
C PRO A 38 -8.79 -20.49 19.56
N PHE A 39 -9.35 -19.35 19.19
CA PHE A 39 -10.79 -19.08 19.23
C PHE A 39 -11.46 -19.17 17.84
N LEU A 40 -10.68 -19.34 16.78
CA LEU A 40 -11.22 -19.51 15.43
C LEU A 40 -11.97 -20.83 15.31
N THR A 41 -13.13 -20.78 14.65
CA THR A 41 -14.01 -21.92 14.41
C THR A 41 -14.19 -22.16 12.92
N ALA A 42 -14.49 -23.41 12.56
CA ALA A 42 -14.73 -23.80 11.15
C ALA A 42 -15.80 -22.94 10.48
N LYS A 43 -15.61 -22.68 9.18
CA LYS A 43 -16.47 -21.86 8.30
C LYS A 43 -16.39 -20.36 8.51
N GLN A 44 -15.57 -19.86 9.42
CA GLN A 44 -15.29 -18.42 9.49
C GLN A 44 -14.49 -17.96 8.28
N VAL A 45 -14.59 -16.67 7.99
CA VAL A 45 -13.78 -15.99 6.97
C VAL A 45 -12.98 -14.86 7.64
N ILE A 46 -11.69 -14.83 7.40
CA ILE A 46 -10.83 -13.68 7.73
C ILE A 46 -10.66 -12.86 6.46
N ILE A 47 -11.02 -11.58 6.52
CA ILE A 47 -10.71 -10.59 5.47
C ILE A 47 -9.59 -9.71 6.00
N ASP A 48 -8.41 -9.79 5.39
CA ASP A 48 -7.26 -9.00 5.79
C ASP A 48 -7.02 -7.82 4.84
N PHE A 49 -7.26 -6.61 5.35
CA PHE A 49 -7.03 -5.36 4.64
C PHE A 49 -5.61 -4.80 4.81
N SER A 50 -4.76 -5.50 5.53
CA SER A 50 -3.37 -5.11 5.77
C SER A 50 -2.56 -5.13 4.46
N SER A 51 -1.44 -4.39 4.44
CA SER A 51 -0.42 -4.52 3.39
C SER A 51 0.73 -5.37 3.91
N LEU A 52 0.66 -6.67 3.62
CA LEU A 52 1.61 -7.69 4.05
C LEU A 52 2.49 -8.17 2.89
N SER A 53 3.54 -8.93 3.22
CA SER A 53 4.24 -9.75 2.24
C SER A 53 3.34 -10.90 1.74
N VAL A 54 3.57 -11.35 0.51
CA VAL A 54 2.86 -12.52 -0.03
C VAL A 54 3.17 -13.76 0.80
N GLU A 55 4.41 -13.92 1.22
CA GLU A 55 4.88 -15.05 2.04
C GLU A 55 4.12 -15.13 3.38
N GLN A 56 4.04 -14.00 4.10
CA GLN A 56 3.30 -13.93 5.37
C GLN A 56 1.83 -14.24 5.17
N THR A 57 1.22 -13.69 4.14
CA THR A 57 -0.19 -13.94 3.80
C THR A 57 -0.45 -15.43 3.55
N LEU A 58 0.38 -16.08 2.74
CA LEU A 58 0.24 -17.52 2.46
C LEU A 58 0.47 -18.37 3.71
N SER A 59 1.42 -17.99 4.57
CA SER A 59 1.68 -18.68 5.84
C SER A 59 0.46 -18.61 6.77
N LEU A 60 -0.13 -17.41 6.95
CA LEU A 60 -1.33 -17.23 7.79
C LEU A 60 -2.55 -17.96 7.20
N ALA A 61 -2.73 -17.88 5.90
CA ALA A 61 -3.81 -18.59 5.20
C ALA A 61 -3.72 -20.11 5.36
N ALA A 62 -2.53 -20.69 5.24
CA ALA A 62 -2.34 -22.13 5.44
C ALA A 62 -2.64 -22.57 6.88
N ARG A 63 -2.33 -21.73 7.88
CA ARG A 63 -2.72 -21.99 9.28
C ARG A 63 -4.24 -21.88 9.49
N ALA A 64 -4.88 -20.89 8.86
CA ALA A 64 -6.34 -20.72 8.91
C ALA A 64 -7.06 -21.91 8.27
N GLU A 65 -6.56 -22.42 7.15
CA GLU A 65 -7.10 -23.59 6.45
C GLU A 65 -7.09 -24.85 7.31
N GLN A 66 -6.06 -25.05 8.15
CA GLN A 66 -6.01 -26.19 9.10
C GLN A 66 -7.17 -26.16 10.10
N LYS A 67 -7.76 -24.98 10.32
CA LYS A 67 -8.97 -24.80 11.15
C LYS A 67 -10.25 -24.69 10.34
N GLN A 68 -10.18 -24.95 9.04
CA GLN A 68 -11.32 -24.79 8.10
C GLN A 68 -11.85 -23.35 8.08
N VAL A 69 -10.97 -22.37 8.28
CA VAL A 69 -11.21 -20.93 8.17
C VAL A 69 -10.68 -20.46 6.83
N GLN A 70 -11.47 -19.68 6.10
CA GLN A 70 -11.04 -19.09 4.83
C GLN A 70 -10.27 -17.79 5.08
N TRP A 71 -9.24 -17.57 4.29
CA TRP A 71 -8.46 -16.32 4.29
C TRP A 71 -8.61 -15.59 2.96
N ILE A 72 -9.06 -14.34 3.01
CA ILE A 72 -9.13 -13.44 1.85
C ILE A 72 -8.21 -12.25 2.10
N ASP A 73 -7.11 -12.16 1.36
CA ASP A 73 -6.27 -10.98 1.38
C ASP A 73 -6.90 -9.86 0.54
N SER A 74 -7.12 -8.72 1.14
CA SER A 74 -7.91 -7.62 0.57
C SER A 74 -7.22 -6.27 0.74
N PRO A 75 -5.92 -6.14 0.42
CA PRO A 75 -5.23 -4.86 0.57
C PRO A 75 -5.89 -3.75 -0.23
N VAL A 76 -5.76 -2.53 0.29
CA VAL A 76 -6.53 -1.38 -0.19
C VAL A 76 -5.66 -0.30 -0.82
N SER A 77 -6.26 0.49 -1.70
CA SER A 77 -5.71 1.73 -2.24
C SER A 77 -6.76 2.84 -2.14
N GLY A 78 -6.34 4.10 -1.92
CA GLY A 78 -7.23 5.24 -1.77
C GLY A 78 -6.92 6.12 -0.56
N GLY A 79 -6.03 5.65 0.33
CA GLY A 79 -5.59 6.37 1.52
C GLY A 79 -6.71 6.60 2.55
N THR A 80 -6.46 7.49 3.50
CA THR A 80 -7.42 7.83 4.56
C THR A 80 -8.71 8.43 4.02
N VAL A 81 -8.61 9.27 3.00
CA VAL A 81 -9.79 9.89 2.34
C VAL A 81 -10.69 8.82 1.73
N GLY A 82 -10.11 7.84 1.01
CA GLY A 82 -10.89 6.73 0.45
C GLY A 82 -11.54 5.87 1.53
N ALA A 83 -10.87 5.66 2.65
CA ALA A 83 -11.41 4.92 3.78
C ALA A 83 -12.58 5.66 4.46
N GLU A 84 -12.45 6.97 4.69
CA GLU A 84 -13.49 7.81 5.30
C GLU A 84 -14.74 7.91 4.41
N GLN A 85 -14.56 7.92 3.11
CA GLN A 85 -15.64 8.07 2.12
C GLN A 85 -16.23 6.74 1.64
N GLY A 86 -15.68 5.60 2.05
CA GLY A 86 -16.09 4.29 1.53
C GLY A 86 -15.77 4.12 0.04
N THR A 87 -14.71 4.78 -0.46
CA THR A 87 -14.34 4.80 -1.89
C THR A 87 -13.00 4.12 -2.16
N LEU A 88 -12.61 3.18 -1.31
CA LEU A 88 -11.39 2.41 -1.51
C LEU A 88 -11.44 1.61 -2.82
N VAL A 89 -10.26 1.28 -3.33
CA VAL A 89 -10.07 0.24 -4.33
C VAL A 89 -9.43 -0.95 -3.62
N ILE A 90 -10.06 -2.11 -3.72
CA ILE A 90 -9.65 -3.33 -3.02
C ILE A 90 -9.19 -4.37 -4.05
N PHE A 91 -8.03 -4.96 -3.79
CA PHE A 91 -7.47 -6.06 -4.57
C PHE A 91 -7.65 -7.35 -3.76
N ALA A 92 -8.66 -8.16 -4.09
CA ALA A 92 -8.98 -9.35 -3.29
C ALA A 92 -8.33 -10.61 -3.89
N GLY A 93 -7.62 -11.38 -3.04
CA GLY A 93 -7.07 -12.69 -3.37
C GLY A 93 -7.70 -13.76 -2.48
N GLY A 94 -8.16 -14.85 -3.09
CA GLY A 94 -8.82 -15.95 -2.39
C GLY A 94 -9.91 -16.60 -3.21
N ASP A 95 -10.78 -17.37 -2.56
CA ASP A 95 -11.91 -18.03 -3.20
C ASP A 95 -12.89 -17.01 -3.79
N ALA A 96 -13.14 -17.10 -5.09
CA ALA A 96 -13.94 -16.11 -5.83
C ALA A 96 -15.41 -16.08 -5.37
N GLN A 97 -15.98 -17.24 -5.00
CA GLN A 97 -17.35 -17.29 -4.51
C GLN A 97 -17.47 -16.63 -3.13
N THR A 98 -16.52 -16.89 -2.24
CA THR A 98 -16.46 -16.24 -0.92
C THR A 98 -16.32 -14.72 -1.07
N ILE A 99 -15.46 -14.22 -1.97
CA ILE A 99 -15.34 -12.79 -2.24
C ILE A 99 -16.67 -12.20 -2.71
N GLN A 100 -17.40 -12.90 -3.57
CA GLN A 100 -18.70 -12.47 -4.03
C GLN A 100 -19.75 -12.45 -2.91
N ASP A 101 -19.78 -13.48 -2.06
CA ASP A 101 -20.69 -13.58 -0.92
C ASP A 101 -20.48 -12.46 0.11
N LEU A 102 -19.24 -11.93 0.19
CA LEU A 102 -18.87 -10.82 1.05
C LEU A 102 -19.13 -9.42 0.42
N SER A 103 -19.80 -9.36 -0.72
CA SER A 103 -20.04 -8.12 -1.47
C SER A 103 -20.69 -7.01 -0.64
N LEU A 104 -21.57 -7.34 0.31
CA LEU A 104 -22.18 -6.34 1.21
C LEU A 104 -21.13 -5.59 2.05
N ILE A 105 -20.11 -6.30 2.55
CA ILE A 105 -19.02 -5.69 3.33
C ILE A 105 -18.17 -4.82 2.41
N TYR A 106 -17.78 -5.35 1.27
CA TYR A 106 -16.95 -4.64 0.31
C TYR A 106 -17.60 -3.38 -0.25
N ASN A 107 -18.89 -3.41 -0.56
CA ASN A 107 -19.64 -2.27 -1.11
C ASN A 107 -19.76 -1.10 -0.13
N ILE A 108 -19.68 -1.34 1.18
CA ILE A 108 -19.66 -0.29 2.19
C ILE A 108 -18.30 0.41 2.23
N LEU A 109 -17.23 -0.33 2.00
CA LEU A 109 -15.86 0.14 2.19
C LEU A 109 -15.22 0.70 0.91
N SER A 110 -15.76 0.32 -0.26
CA SER A 110 -15.04 0.55 -1.52
C SER A 110 -15.96 0.92 -2.68
N GLN A 111 -15.39 1.65 -3.63
CA GLN A 111 -16.02 1.88 -4.94
C GLN A 111 -15.77 0.73 -5.92
N ARG A 112 -14.77 -0.12 -5.65
CA ARG A 112 -14.40 -1.25 -6.51
C ARG A 112 -13.63 -2.30 -5.75
N VAL A 113 -14.06 -3.54 -5.92
CA VAL A 113 -13.32 -4.74 -5.54
C VAL A 113 -12.98 -5.53 -6.81
N THR A 114 -11.77 -6.01 -6.89
CA THR A 114 -11.35 -6.87 -7.99
C THR A 114 -10.79 -8.16 -7.42
N CYS A 115 -11.39 -9.31 -7.78
CA CYS A 115 -10.82 -10.61 -7.50
C CYS A 115 -9.59 -10.80 -8.41
N MET A 116 -8.41 -10.90 -7.80
CA MET A 116 -7.14 -10.97 -8.50
C MET A 116 -6.67 -12.42 -8.75
N GLY A 117 -7.34 -13.39 -8.14
CA GLY A 117 -7.03 -14.81 -8.21
C GLY A 117 -6.98 -15.46 -6.82
N ASN A 118 -6.15 -16.47 -6.65
CA ASN A 118 -6.01 -17.22 -5.41
C ASN A 118 -5.44 -16.35 -4.28
N THR A 119 -5.48 -16.83 -3.04
CA THR A 119 -4.88 -16.20 -1.86
C THR A 119 -3.43 -15.76 -2.13
N GLY A 120 -3.09 -14.54 -1.70
CA GLY A 120 -1.81 -13.88 -1.92
C GLY A 120 -1.76 -13.01 -3.18
N THR A 121 -2.68 -13.17 -4.15
CA THR A 121 -2.67 -12.36 -5.38
C THR A 121 -3.15 -10.93 -5.15
N GLY A 122 -3.99 -10.68 -4.16
CA GLY A 122 -4.34 -9.34 -3.72
C GLY A 122 -3.11 -8.59 -3.22
N GLN A 123 -2.31 -9.22 -2.33
CA GLN A 123 -1.05 -8.64 -1.86
C GLN A 123 -0.03 -8.43 -2.98
N ALA A 124 0.14 -9.42 -3.87
CA ALA A 124 1.01 -9.27 -5.03
C ALA A 124 0.60 -8.06 -5.89
N THR A 125 -0.71 -7.88 -6.12
CA THR A 125 -1.25 -6.72 -6.84
C THR A 125 -0.97 -5.41 -6.10
N LYS A 126 -1.15 -5.39 -4.78
CA LYS A 126 -0.82 -4.21 -3.96
C LYS A 126 0.67 -3.88 -4.03
N ILE A 127 1.54 -4.88 -3.99
CA ILE A 127 2.99 -4.70 -4.16
C ILE A 127 3.31 -4.10 -5.52
N CYS A 128 2.71 -4.58 -6.61
CA CYS A 128 2.86 -3.98 -7.94
C CYS A 128 2.35 -2.53 -8.00
N ASN A 129 1.20 -2.24 -7.37
CA ASN A 129 0.71 -0.87 -7.26
C ASN A 129 1.73 0.05 -6.55
N GLN A 130 2.28 -0.40 -5.43
CA GLN A 130 3.24 0.39 -4.65
C GLN A 130 4.58 0.56 -5.39
N LEU A 131 5.03 -0.46 -6.14
CA LEU A 131 6.17 -0.35 -7.02
C LEU A 131 6.00 0.78 -8.03
N ILE A 132 4.85 0.85 -8.71
CA ILE A 132 4.55 1.91 -9.67
C ILE A 132 4.54 3.28 -8.98
N VAL A 133 3.88 3.39 -7.82
CA VAL A 133 3.81 4.66 -7.07
C VAL A 133 5.21 5.12 -6.65
N ALA A 134 6.02 4.22 -6.09
CA ALA A 134 7.35 4.56 -5.59
C ALA A 134 8.32 4.96 -6.71
N ALA A 135 8.38 4.17 -7.79
CA ALA A 135 9.24 4.47 -8.93
C ALA A 135 8.82 5.79 -9.60
N ASN A 136 7.51 6.01 -9.78
CA ASN A 136 7.01 7.28 -10.34
C ASN A 136 7.35 8.47 -9.44
N SER A 137 7.31 8.33 -8.13
CA SER A 137 7.61 9.45 -7.22
C SER A 137 9.05 9.95 -7.37
N THR A 138 10.02 9.05 -7.50
CA THR A 138 11.42 9.42 -7.75
C THR A 138 11.61 10.01 -9.14
N LEU A 139 10.96 9.44 -10.17
CA LEU A 139 10.99 9.97 -11.52
C LEU A 139 10.36 11.37 -11.63
N ILE A 140 9.24 11.62 -10.93
CA ILE A 140 8.60 12.94 -10.86
C ILE A 140 9.56 13.97 -10.25
N ALA A 141 10.29 13.60 -9.19
CA ALA A 141 11.28 14.50 -8.58
C ALA A 141 12.41 14.85 -9.58
N GLU A 142 12.91 13.89 -10.34
CA GLU A 142 13.90 14.12 -11.38
C GLU A 142 13.36 15.04 -12.49
N ALA A 143 12.11 14.80 -12.93
CA ALA A 143 11.47 15.61 -13.97
C ALA A 143 11.25 17.06 -13.52
N VAL A 144 10.80 17.29 -12.28
CA VAL A 144 10.62 18.63 -11.72
C VAL A 144 11.97 19.34 -11.57
N ALA A 145 13.00 18.69 -11.04
CA ALA A 145 14.33 19.25 -10.90
C ALA A 145 14.96 19.59 -12.25
N LEU A 146 14.83 18.71 -13.24
CA LEU A 146 15.31 18.95 -14.61
C LEU A 146 14.60 20.16 -15.24
N ALA A 147 13.27 20.25 -15.12
CA ALA A 147 12.50 21.36 -15.63
C ALA A 147 12.93 22.69 -15.00
N ALA A 148 13.15 22.73 -13.68
CA ALA A 148 13.65 23.91 -12.97
C ALA A 148 15.01 24.34 -13.50
N LYS A 149 15.96 23.41 -13.70
CA LYS A 149 17.29 23.68 -14.25
C LYS A 149 17.25 24.15 -15.71
N ALA A 150 16.25 23.70 -16.46
CA ALA A 150 16.01 24.13 -17.85
C ALA A 150 15.26 25.47 -17.95
N GLY A 151 14.94 26.14 -16.83
CA GLY A 151 14.27 27.45 -16.82
C GLY A 151 12.74 27.38 -16.96
N VAL A 152 12.13 26.21 -16.79
CA VAL A 152 10.67 26.04 -16.81
C VAL A 152 10.07 26.48 -15.47
N ASP A 153 8.97 27.23 -15.49
CA ASP A 153 8.15 27.42 -14.27
C ASP A 153 7.50 26.09 -13.88
N THR A 154 8.10 25.41 -12.90
CA THR A 154 7.70 24.08 -12.47
C THR A 154 6.28 24.02 -11.90
N ARG A 155 5.71 25.15 -11.46
CA ARG A 155 4.32 25.24 -11.00
C ARG A 155 3.32 24.97 -12.14
N LEU A 156 3.74 25.16 -13.38
CA LEU A 156 2.93 24.94 -14.57
C LEU A 156 2.99 23.50 -15.08
N LEU A 157 3.90 22.66 -14.58
CA LEU A 157 4.05 21.26 -15.09
C LEU A 157 2.78 20.46 -14.90
N ALA A 158 2.19 20.44 -13.70
CA ALA A 158 1.00 19.65 -13.43
C ALA A 158 -0.19 20.08 -14.31
N PRO A 159 -0.58 21.36 -14.37
CA PRO A 159 -1.68 21.78 -15.26
C PRO A 159 -1.36 21.60 -16.75
N ALA A 160 -0.12 21.76 -17.17
CA ALA A 160 0.26 21.63 -18.59
C ALA A 160 0.21 20.18 -19.08
N LEU A 161 0.48 19.21 -18.23
CA LEU A 161 0.49 17.80 -18.58
C LEU A 161 -0.83 17.09 -18.23
N ALA A 162 -1.79 17.79 -17.59
CA ALA A 162 -3.07 17.22 -17.17
C ALA A 162 -3.83 16.59 -18.35
N GLY A 163 -4.27 15.34 -18.18
CA GLY A 163 -4.96 14.57 -19.20
C GLY A 163 -4.08 14.10 -20.36
N GLY A 164 -2.79 14.45 -20.37
CA GLY A 164 -1.81 13.99 -21.35
C GLY A 164 -1.27 12.59 -21.03
N PHE A 165 -0.44 12.06 -21.93
CA PHE A 165 0.09 10.71 -21.81
C PHE A 165 1.01 10.50 -20.60
N ALA A 166 1.70 11.55 -20.14
CA ALA A 166 2.58 11.53 -18.96
C ALA A 166 1.82 11.81 -17.65
N ASP A 167 0.53 12.12 -17.73
CA ASP A 167 -0.27 12.43 -16.55
C ASP A 167 -0.54 11.21 -15.68
N SER A 168 -0.61 11.43 -14.38
CA SER A 168 -1.01 10.42 -13.42
C SER A 168 -1.46 11.07 -12.11
N LYS A 169 -2.28 10.38 -11.32
CA LYS A 169 -2.69 10.88 -10.00
C LYS A 169 -1.49 11.21 -9.10
N PRO A 170 -0.43 10.37 -9.00
CA PRO A 170 0.80 10.75 -8.27
C PRO A 170 1.46 12.01 -8.84
N PHE A 171 1.52 12.18 -10.16
CA PHE A 171 2.10 13.37 -10.79
C PHE A 171 1.34 14.64 -10.40
N GLN A 172 0.01 14.64 -10.47
CA GLN A 172 -0.83 15.79 -10.12
C GLN A 172 -0.75 16.18 -8.64
N ILE A 173 -0.43 15.23 -7.76
CA ILE A 173 -0.27 15.48 -6.33
C ILE A 173 1.17 15.91 -5.99
N LEU A 174 2.16 15.19 -6.49
CA LEU A 174 3.55 15.38 -6.08
C LEU A 174 4.24 16.55 -6.78
N SER A 175 4.03 16.73 -8.10
CA SER A 175 4.70 17.77 -8.86
C SER A 175 4.47 19.18 -8.30
N PRO A 176 3.24 19.63 -7.95
CA PRO A 176 3.05 20.95 -7.33
C PRO A 176 3.71 21.08 -5.95
N ARG A 177 3.69 20.00 -5.15
CA ARG A 177 4.32 19.99 -3.83
C ARG A 177 5.85 20.08 -3.94
N MET A 178 6.44 19.38 -4.88
CA MET A 178 7.87 19.43 -5.19
C MET A 178 8.27 20.81 -5.73
N ALA A 179 7.51 21.35 -6.67
CA ALA A 179 7.77 22.66 -7.26
C ALA A 179 7.76 23.84 -6.25
N THR A 180 7.02 23.69 -5.16
CA THR A 180 6.86 24.71 -4.12
C THR A 180 7.54 24.34 -2.80
N HIS A 181 8.22 23.21 -2.73
CA HIS A 181 8.80 22.62 -1.50
C HIS A 181 7.77 22.54 -0.35
N LEU A 182 6.52 22.21 -0.67
CA LEU A 182 5.44 22.04 0.31
C LEU A 182 5.40 20.61 0.81
N PHE A 183 6.05 20.34 1.94
CA PHE A 183 6.16 18.99 2.50
C PHE A 183 5.21 18.75 3.69
N GLU A 184 4.48 19.77 4.11
CA GLU A 184 3.46 19.68 5.17
C GLU A 184 2.04 19.97 4.62
N PRO A 185 0.99 19.35 5.16
CA PRO A 185 1.07 18.18 6.06
C PRO A 185 1.62 16.94 5.34
N VAL A 186 2.26 16.04 6.09
CA VAL A 186 2.76 14.76 5.54
C VAL A 186 1.59 13.91 5.07
N GLN A 187 1.58 13.57 3.78
CA GLN A 187 0.57 12.69 3.17
C GLN A 187 1.04 11.24 3.09
N TRP A 188 2.30 11.05 2.68
CA TRP A 188 2.97 9.74 2.65
C TRP A 188 4.40 9.88 3.14
N LYS A 189 4.74 9.08 4.14
CA LYS A 189 6.10 9.07 4.66
C LYS A 189 7.05 8.34 3.70
N VAL A 190 8.25 8.89 3.53
CA VAL A 190 9.33 8.29 2.72
C VAL A 190 9.60 6.85 3.16
N GLN A 191 9.71 6.59 4.47
CA GLN A 191 9.98 5.24 4.98
C GLN A 191 8.89 4.21 4.64
N THR A 192 7.62 4.63 4.60
CA THR A 192 6.52 3.71 4.27
C THR A 192 6.66 3.21 2.84
N LEU A 193 6.91 4.13 1.90
CA LEU A 193 7.03 3.75 0.50
C LEU A 193 8.33 2.99 0.22
N SER A 194 9.40 3.29 0.95
CA SER A 194 10.65 2.54 0.90
C SER A 194 10.48 1.09 1.35
N LYS A 195 9.72 0.86 2.44
CA LYS A 195 9.34 -0.49 2.88
C LYS A 195 8.57 -1.23 1.80
N ASP A 196 7.57 -0.58 1.21
CA ASP A 196 6.71 -1.19 0.18
C ASP A 196 7.53 -1.57 -1.06
N LEU A 197 8.47 -0.70 -1.48
CA LEU A 197 9.34 -0.98 -2.62
C LEU A 197 10.35 -2.11 -2.33
N ASN A 198 10.81 -2.21 -1.08
CA ASN A 198 11.64 -3.34 -0.65
C ASN A 198 10.87 -4.68 -0.74
N ASN A 199 9.58 -4.69 -0.36
CA ASN A 199 8.73 -5.88 -0.53
C ASN A 199 8.59 -6.27 -2.02
N ALA A 200 8.55 -5.28 -2.93
CA ALA A 200 8.50 -5.55 -4.37
C ALA A 200 9.81 -6.20 -4.87
N LEU A 201 10.97 -5.75 -4.39
CA LEU A 201 12.25 -6.37 -4.74
C LEU A 201 12.37 -7.79 -4.18
N GLN A 202 11.88 -8.02 -2.96
CA GLN A 202 11.88 -9.37 -2.37
C GLN A 202 10.97 -10.31 -3.18
N LEU A 203 9.76 -9.87 -3.54
CA LEU A 203 8.86 -10.66 -4.36
C LEU A 203 9.46 -10.96 -5.75
N ALA A 204 10.09 -9.97 -6.38
CA ALA A 204 10.77 -10.13 -7.66
C ALA A 204 11.91 -11.18 -7.57
N ALA A 205 12.71 -11.13 -6.49
CA ALA A 205 13.79 -12.09 -6.26
C ALA A 205 13.27 -13.53 -6.08
N GLN A 206 12.16 -13.72 -5.38
CA GLN A 206 11.49 -15.02 -5.23
C GLN A 206 11.07 -15.61 -6.59
N HIS A 207 10.71 -14.75 -7.55
CA HIS A 207 10.33 -15.13 -8.90
C HIS A 207 11.47 -15.02 -9.91
N GLN A 208 12.74 -14.82 -9.48
CA GLN A 208 13.92 -14.68 -10.32
C GLN A 208 13.78 -13.57 -11.38
N LEU A 209 13.03 -12.50 -11.03
CA LEU A 209 12.79 -11.36 -11.90
C LEU A 209 13.68 -10.19 -11.47
N ASP A 210 14.42 -9.61 -12.44
CA ASP A 210 15.16 -8.37 -12.21
C ASP A 210 14.27 -7.15 -12.50
N ILE A 211 14.22 -6.19 -11.55
CA ILE A 211 13.44 -4.95 -11.66
C ILE A 211 14.33 -3.73 -11.37
N PRO A 212 15.31 -3.41 -12.27
CA PRO A 212 16.37 -2.45 -12.00
C PRO A 212 15.88 -1.04 -11.73
N VAL A 213 14.78 -0.60 -12.35
CA VAL A 213 14.19 0.74 -12.12
C VAL A 213 13.72 0.86 -10.67
N ALA A 214 13.02 -0.15 -10.16
CA ALA A 214 12.57 -0.19 -8.78
C ALA A 214 13.75 -0.24 -7.79
N ALA A 215 14.79 -1.03 -8.11
CA ALA A 215 16.00 -1.11 -7.30
C ALA A 215 16.68 0.25 -7.18
N ARG A 216 16.78 1.01 -8.28
CA ARG A 216 17.37 2.36 -8.27
C ARG A 216 16.51 3.33 -7.47
N ALA A 217 15.19 3.30 -7.65
CA ALA A 217 14.27 4.13 -6.87
C ALA A 217 14.40 3.85 -5.37
N LEU A 218 14.50 2.58 -4.95
CA LEU A 218 14.71 2.23 -3.55
C LEU A 218 16.03 2.80 -3.01
N GLN A 219 17.11 2.73 -3.75
CA GLN A 219 18.40 3.32 -3.34
C GLN A 219 18.28 4.83 -3.10
N GLN A 220 17.54 5.56 -3.92
CA GLN A 220 17.30 6.99 -3.74
C GLN A 220 16.48 7.26 -2.48
N LEU A 221 15.38 6.52 -2.25
CA LEU A 221 14.57 6.65 -1.05
C LEU A 221 15.37 6.34 0.23
N GLN A 222 16.18 5.29 0.21
CA GLN A 222 17.05 4.93 1.35
C GLN A 222 18.12 5.99 1.63
N ALA A 223 18.76 6.53 0.60
CA ALA A 223 19.72 7.62 0.76
C ALA A 223 19.05 8.87 1.38
N HIS A 224 17.82 9.18 0.96
CA HIS A 224 17.04 10.29 1.53
C HIS A 224 16.68 10.04 3.00
N GLN A 225 16.30 8.81 3.36
CA GLN A 225 16.08 8.44 4.77
C GLN A 225 17.33 8.61 5.63
N GLN A 226 18.50 8.19 5.13
CA GLN A 226 19.77 8.33 5.84
C GLN A 226 20.17 9.78 6.11
N GLN A 227 19.64 10.72 5.33
CA GLN A 227 19.77 12.17 5.54
C GLN A 227 18.78 12.74 6.58
N GLY A 228 17.98 11.89 7.22
CA GLY A 228 17.02 12.29 8.27
C GLY A 228 15.58 12.50 7.80
N TYR A 229 15.25 12.20 6.54
CA TYR A 229 13.93 12.42 5.94
C TYR A 229 13.00 11.18 5.99
N ALA A 230 13.24 10.22 6.87
CA ALA A 230 12.42 9.00 6.96
C ALA A 230 10.93 9.29 7.21
N GLU A 231 10.65 10.24 8.12
CA GLU A 231 9.30 10.66 8.51
C GLU A 231 8.73 11.79 7.62
N ALA A 232 9.54 12.34 6.73
CA ALA A 232 9.13 13.44 5.85
C ALA A 232 8.13 12.97 4.77
N ASP A 233 7.40 13.93 4.21
CA ASP A 233 6.52 13.68 3.06
C ASP A 233 7.33 13.23 1.84
N LEU A 234 6.73 12.36 1.05
CA LEU A 234 7.35 11.79 -0.15
C LEU A 234 7.78 12.86 -1.16
N ALA A 235 7.08 14.00 -1.23
CA ALA A 235 7.50 15.12 -2.09
C ALA A 235 8.88 15.67 -1.71
N SER A 236 9.37 15.43 -0.48
CA SER A 236 10.70 15.86 -0.04
C SER A 236 11.86 15.18 -0.79
N VAL A 237 11.58 14.08 -1.53
CA VAL A 237 12.58 13.39 -2.36
C VAL A 237 13.20 14.32 -3.42
N ILE A 238 12.52 15.40 -3.81
CA ILE A 238 13.09 16.43 -4.70
C ILE A 238 14.40 17.00 -4.15
N LEU A 239 14.54 17.15 -2.83
CA LEU A 239 15.74 17.67 -2.17
C LEU A 239 16.97 16.79 -2.44
N GLN A 240 16.78 15.48 -2.54
CA GLN A 240 17.84 14.52 -2.87
C GLN A 240 18.40 14.76 -4.28
N VAL A 241 17.50 15.04 -5.23
CA VAL A 241 17.88 15.29 -6.63
C VAL A 241 18.57 16.65 -6.77
N GLU A 242 18.06 17.68 -6.09
CA GLU A 242 18.63 19.05 -6.13
C GLU A 242 20.02 19.14 -5.50
N GLN A 243 20.31 18.32 -4.46
CA GLN A 243 21.62 18.27 -3.81
C GLN A 243 22.71 17.64 -4.71
N GLN A 244 22.34 16.66 -5.54
CA GLN A 244 23.25 16.00 -6.47
C GLN A 244 23.64 16.91 -7.66
N ALA A 245 22.93 18.00 -7.86
CA ALA A 245 23.11 18.94 -8.96
C ALA A 245 24.08 20.09 -8.64
N LYS A 246 24.73 20.07 -7.45
CA LYS A 246 25.79 21.01 -7.03
C LYS A 246 27.14 20.39 -7.28
#